data_057e3f347f0a15c22c18c780c9c90344
#
_entry.id   057e3f347f0a15c22c18c780c9c90344
#
_cell.length_a   1.000
_cell.length_b   1.000
_cell.length_c   1.000
_cell.angle_alpha   90.00
_cell.angle_beta   90.00
_cell.angle_gamma   90.00
#
_symmetry.space_group_name_H-M   'P 1'
#
loop_
_entity.id
_entity.type
_entity.pdbx_description
1 polymer ?
#
loop_
_entity_poly.entity_id
_entity_poly.type
_entity_poly.pdbx_seq_one_letter_code
_entity_poly.pdbx_strand_id
1 'polypeptide(L)'
;MIWNRKHLLDIQSLTAEEIMTVLDTALAFKAVGQRAIKKVPALRGKTVINLFVEPSTRTRISFELAAQRLTADIINFSAEASSLKKGETLRDTARTLQALNADIIVMRHSASGAPHFLARFLRASVVNAGDGAHEHPTQALLDCFTIREKKGKIAGLNVTILGDILYSRVARSNIWALTKLGARVTLCGPATLVPKVFEQMGCRVTYNVDDAIEDADIINLLRIQHERQRKTMFPSIGEYTSLFGLTKARLARTKPEALIMHPGPINRGVEIDSEIADSNRSLILDQVTNGLAVRMAVLFLINGGKGPQEVAA
;
A
#
# COMPACT_ATOMS: atom_id res chain seq x y z
N MET A 1 3.48 -16.25 15.79
CA MET A 1 2.21 -15.67 16.35
C MET A 1 1.05 -16.18 15.50
N ILE A 2 -0.12 -16.45 16.09
CA ILE A 2 -1.33 -16.80 15.33
C ILE A 2 -2.04 -15.52 14.97
N TRP A 3 -2.40 -15.35 13.69
CA TRP A 3 -3.20 -14.22 13.23
C TRP A 3 -4.64 -14.34 13.74
N ASN A 4 -5.12 -13.32 14.47
CA ASN A 4 -6.44 -13.34 15.08
C ASN A 4 -7.36 -12.20 14.61
N ARG A 5 -6.94 -11.43 13.60
CA ARG A 5 -7.73 -10.30 13.13
C ARG A 5 -8.72 -10.73 12.05
N LYS A 6 -9.96 -10.34 12.23
CA LYS A 6 -11.03 -10.54 11.26
C LYS A 6 -10.91 -9.57 10.07
N HIS A 7 -10.40 -8.36 10.28
CA HIS A 7 -10.31 -7.30 9.28
C HIS A 7 -8.88 -6.79 9.16
N LEU A 8 -8.54 -6.22 8.00
CA LEU A 8 -7.34 -5.40 7.81
C LEU A 8 -7.77 -4.00 7.39
N LEU A 9 -7.92 -3.08 8.34
CA LEU A 9 -8.47 -1.74 8.13
C LEU A 9 -7.40 -0.66 8.02
N ASP A 10 -6.31 -0.80 8.78
CA ASP A 10 -5.21 0.14 8.88
C ASP A 10 -3.91 -0.58 9.31
N ILE A 11 -2.77 0.10 9.22
CA ILE A 11 -1.49 -0.34 9.78
C ILE A 11 -1.33 0.18 11.21
N GLN A 12 -1.97 1.29 11.52
CA GLN A 12 -1.87 1.91 12.83
C GLN A 12 -2.23 0.96 13.97
N SER A 13 -3.21 0.10 13.80
CA SER A 13 -3.65 -0.87 14.82
C SER A 13 -2.82 -2.16 14.86
N LEU A 14 -2.04 -2.48 13.82
CA LEU A 14 -1.21 -3.69 13.78
C LEU A 14 0.00 -3.58 14.71
N THR A 15 0.41 -4.70 15.32
CA THR A 15 1.72 -4.81 15.98
C THR A 15 2.83 -5.10 14.97
N ALA A 16 4.09 -4.93 15.39
CA ALA A 16 5.25 -5.31 14.56
C ALA A 16 5.23 -6.80 14.20
N GLU A 17 4.84 -7.66 15.14
CA GLU A 17 4.77 -9.11 14.95
C GLU A 17 3.66 -9.49 13.96
N GLU A 18 2.51 -8.79 14.00
CA GLU A 18 1.43 -9.00 13.02
C GLU A 18 1.87 -8.59 11.61
N ILE A 19 2.57 -7.45 11.49
CA ILE A 19 3.17 -7.05 10.21
C ILE A 19 4.15 -8.14 9.73
N MET A 20 5.06 -8.59 10.58
CA MET A 20 6.03 -9.64 10.23
C MET A 20 5.34 -10.94 9.82
N THR A 21 4.26 -11.34 10.50
CA THR A 21 3.46 -12.54 10.13
C THR A 21 2.92 -12.43 8.70
N VAL A 22 2.42 -11.25 8.30
CA VAL A 22 1.98 -11.02 6.91
C VAL A 22 3.16 -11.12 5.94
N LEU A 23 4.31 -10.51 6.27
CA LEU A 23 5.49 -10.55 5.40
C LEU A 23 6.04 -11.98 5.23
N ASP A 24 6.06 -12.78 6.31
CA ASP A 24 6.53 -14.17 6.25
C ASP A 24 5.57 -15.07 5.45
N THR A 25 4.27 -14.86 5.63
CA THR A 25 3.24 -15.55 4.84
C THR A 25 3.32 -15.15 3.36
N ALA A 26 3.61 -13.88 3.07
CA ALA A 26 3.81 -13.40 1.70
C ALA A 26 5.03 -14.06 1.04
N LEU A 27 6.11 -14.31 1.79
CA LEU A 27 7.29 -15.02 1.28
C LEU A 27 6.91 -16.44 0.82
N ALA A 28 6.11 -17.16 1.61
CA ALA A 28 5.61 -18.49 1.23
C ALA A 28 4.74 -18.44 -0.04
N PHE A 29 3.83 -17.47 -0.15
CA PHE A 29 3.02 -17.30 -1.35
C PHE A 29 3.83 -16.81 -2.58
N LYS A 30 4.91 -16.07 -2.38
CA LYS A 30 5.82 -15.72 -3.49
C LYS A 30 6.44 -16.97 -4.12
N ALA A 31 6.84 -17.93 -3.30
CA ALA A 31 7.34 -19.23 -3.78
C ALA A 31 6.27 -20.02 -4.57
N VAL A 32 5.01 -20.00 -4.12
CA VAL A 32 3.88 -20.57 -4.89
C VAL A 32 3.77 -19.93 -6.27
N GLY A 33 3.98 -18.63 -6.37
CA GLY A 33 3.92 -17.89 -7.63
C GLY A 33 4.95 -18.33 -8.69
N GLN A 34 6.00 -19.05 -8.30
CA GLN A 34 7.06 -19.60 -9.17
C GLN A 34 6.78 -21.05 -9.62
N ARG A 35 5.77 -21.71 -9.03
CA ARG A 35 5.41 -23.10 -9.40
C ARG A 35 4.73 -23.15 -10.78
N ALA A 36 4.74 -24.30 -11.43
CA ALA A 36 4.00 -24.54 -12.67
C ALA A 36 2.48 -24.30 -12.45
N ILE A 37 1.93 -24.84 -11.36
CA ILE A 37 0.56 -24.55 -10.90
C ILE A 37 0.64 -23.46 -9.83
N LYS A 38 0.22 -22.25 -10.21
CA LYS A 38 0.28 -21.05 -9.36
C LYS A 38 -0.99 -20.85 -8.52
N LYS A 39 -1.72 -21.93 -8.23
CA LYS A 39 -2.96 -21.92 -7.44
C LYS A 39 -2.82 -22.80 -6.21
N VAL A 40 -3.45 -22.37 -5.13
CA VAL A 40 -3.62 -23.13 -3.89
C VAL A 40 -5.08 -23.03 -3.45
N PRO A 41 -5.70 -24.12 -2.91
CA PRO A 41 -7.14 -24.15 -2.60
C PRO A 41 -7.49 -23.49 -1.25
N ALA A 42 -6.70 -22.52 -0.79
CA ALA A 42 -6.81 -21.91 0.54
C ALA A 42 -8.12 -21.13 0.77
N LEU A 43 -8.76 -20.65 -0.30
CA LEU A 43 -10.06 -19.96 -0.26
C LEU A 43 -11.12 -20.66 -1.13
N ARG A 44 -10.99 -21.97 -1.33
CA ARG A 44 -11.97 -22.74 -2.11
C ARG A 44 -13.36 -22.65 -1.46
N GLY A 45 -14.38 -22.27 -2.27
CA GLY A 45 -15.76 -22.10 -1.82
C GLY A 45 -15.99 -20.81 -1.02
N LYS A 46 -15.02 -19.89 -1.00
CA LYS A 46 -15.14 -18.55 -0.42
C LYS A 46 -15.40 -17.50 -1.49
N THR A 47 -16.24 -16.52 -1.17
CA THR A 47 -16.57 -15.42 -2.08
C THR A 47 -15.86 -14.14 -1.65
N VAL A 48 -15.03 -13.60 -2.56
CA VAL A 48 -14.32 -12.32 -2.40
C VAL A 48 -14.98 -11.27 -3.28
N ILE A 49 -15.44 -10.17 -2.70
CA ILE A 49 -16.01 -9.05 -3.43
C ILE A 49 -15.04 -7.86 -3.45
N ASN A 50 -14.64 -7.44 -4.63
CA ASN A 50 -13.88 -6.21 -4.85
C ASN A 50 -14.84 -5.02 -4.98
N LEU A 51 -15.06 -4.28 -3.90
CA LEU A 51 -15.91 -3.08 -3.83
C LEU A 51 -15.06 -1.82 -4.06
N PHE A 52 -14.87 -1.44 -5.31
CA PHE A 52 -14.04 -0.29 -5.69
C PHE A 52 -14.93 0.90 -6.06
N VAL A 53 -15.18 1.77 -5.08
CA VAL A 53 -15.91 3.04 -5.25
C VAL A 53 -15.00 4.14 -5.82
N GLU A 54 -13.70 4.09 -5.50
CA GLU A 54 -12.67 4.92 -6.13
C GLU A 54 -11.90 4.07 -7.16
N PRO A 55 -11.72 4.54 -8.41
CA PRO A 55 -11.03 3.78 -9.46
C PRO A 55 -9.59 3.41 -9.08
N SER A 56 -9.20 2.17 -9.40
CA SER A 56 -7.81 1.71 -9.30
C SER A 56 -7.60 0.42 -10.08
N THR A 57 -7.00 0.51 -11.24
CA THR A 57 -6.72 -0.66 -12.10
C THR A 57 -5.75 -1.63 -11.44
N ARG A 58 -4.58 -1.15 -11.00
CA ARG A 58 -3.54 -2.00 -10.40
C ARG A 58 -4.01 -2.73 -9.14
N THR A 59 -4.60 -2.00 -8.20
CA THR A 59 -5.01 -2.60 -6.92
C THR A 59 -6.12 -3.62 -7.14
N ARG A 60 -7.12 -3.31 -7.98
CA ARG A 60 -8.22 -4.22 -8.31
C ARG A 60 -7.71 -5.51 -8.96
N ILE A 61 -6.94 -5.40 -10.05
CA ILE A 61 -6.39 -6.57 -10.76
C ILE A 61 -5.52 -7.41 -9.83
N SER A 62 -4.73 -6.79 -8.97
CA SER A 62 -3.87 -7.52 -8.04
C SER A 62 -4.66 -8.29 -6.97
N PHE A 63 -5.75 -7.74 -6.42
CA PHE A 63 -6.63 -8.48 -5.51
C PHE A 63 -7.42 -9.56 -6.23
N GLU A 64 -7.91 -9.28 -7.43
CA GLU A 64 -8.59 -10.25 -8.28
C GLU A 64 -7.68 -11.46 -8.55
N LEU A 65 -6.46 -11.22 -9.01
CA LEU A 65 -5.49 -12.30 -9.25
C LEU A 65 -5.09 -13.03 -7.97
N ALA A 66 -4.96 -12.32 -6.84
CA ALA A 66 -4.66 -12.93 -5.55
C ALA A 66 -5.78 -13.91 -5.13
N ALA A 67 -7.03 -13.49 -5.21
CA ALA A 67 -8.19 -14.31 -4.87
C ALA A 67 -8.33 -15.52 -5.83
N GLN A 68 -8.12 -15.34 -7.15
CA GLN A 68 -8.09 -16.42 -8.13
C GLN A 68 -7.01 -17.47 -7.84
N ARG A 69 -5.82 -17.03 -7.42
CA ARG A 69 -4.73 -17.94 -7.03
C ARG A 69 -5.01 -18.70 -5.75
N LEU A 70 -5.83 -18.15 -4.87
CA LEU A 70 -6.32 -18.83 -3.66
C LEU A 70 -7.59 -19.67 -3.92
N THR A 71 -8.04 -19.75 -5.16
CA THR A 71 -9.23 -20.52 -5.60
C THR A 71 -10.54 -20.01 -5.00
N ALA A 72 -10.66 -18.71 -4.78
CA ALA A 72 -11.91 -18.06 -4.39
C ALA A 72 -12.79 -17.72 -5.58
N ASP A 73 -14.11 -17.64 -5.34
CA ASP A 73 -15.06 -17.01 -6.26
C ASP A 73 -14.94 -15.50 -6.14
N ILE A 74 -14.93 -14.77 -7.28
CA ILE A 74 -14.66 -13.33 -7.28
C ILE A 74 -15.77 -12.57 -7.94
N ILE A 75 -16.24 -11.53 -7.28
CA ILE A 75 -17.19 -10.56 -7.80
C ILE A 75 -16.54 -9.18 -7.80
N ASN A 76 -16.43 -8.57 -8.98
CA ASN A 76 -15.96 -7.19 -9.11
C ASN A 76 -17.17 -6.24 -9.15
N PHE A 77 -17.28 -5.39 -8.15
CA PHE A 77 -18.30 -4.38 -8.04
C PHE A 77 -17.70 -3.00 -8.34
N SER A 78 -18.16 -2.36 -9.41
CA SER A 78 -17.76 -1.02 -9.80
C SER A 78 -18.85 -0.01 -9.47
N ALA A 79 -18.49 1.08 -8.78
CA ALA A 79 -19.43 2.15 -8.46
C ALA A 79 -20.02 2.83 -9.73
N GLU A 80 -19.28 2.83 -10.83
CA GLU A 80 -19.73 3.44 -12.08
C GLU A 80 -20.94 2.74 -12.70
N ALA A 81 -21.08 1.44 -12.46
CA ALA A 81 -22.20 0.61 -12.94
C ALA A 81 -23.22 0.27 -11.85
N SER A 82 -23.15 0.90 -10.66
CA SER A 82 -23.89 0.45 -9.48
C SER A 82 -25.00 1.41 -9.05
N SER A 83 -25.89 0.89 -8.19
CA SER A 83 -26.95 1.62 -7.50
C SER A 83 -26.44 2.76 -6.61
N LEU A 84 -25.15 2.79 -6.23
CA LEU A 84 -24.52 3.90 -5.53
C LEU A 84 -24.69 5.24 -6.28
N LYS A 85 -24.65 5.23 -7.63
CA LYS A 85 -24.95 6.42 -8.44
C LYS A 85 -26.42 6.86 -8.36
N LYS A 86 -27.32 5.96 -7.95
CA LYS A 86 -28.75 6.22 -7.77
C LYS A 86 -29.08 6.72 -6.35
N GLY A 87 -28.08 6.96 -5.51
CA GLY A 87 -28.24 7.45 -4.14
C GLY A 87 -28.38 6.36 -3.08
N GLU A 88 -28.08 5.10 -3.41
CA GLU A 88 -28.01 4.02 -2.41
C GLU A 88 -26.91 4.32 -1.39
N THR A 89 -27.21 4.12 -0.10
CA THR A 89 -26.20 4.36 0.94
C THR A 89 -25.15 3.23 0.94
N LEU A 90 -23.93 3.55 1.36
CA LEU A 90 -22.88 2.55 1.52
C LEU A 90 -23.29 1.41 2.45
N ARG A 91 -24.13 1.70 3.47
CA ARG A 91 -24.68 0.72 4.40
C ARG A 91 -25.64 -0.26 3.72
N ASP A 92 -26.48 0.22 2.83
CA ASP A 92 -27.46 -0.64 2.13
C ASP A 92 -26.75 -1.50 1.08
N THR A 93 -25.77 -0.92 0.36
CA THR A 93 -24.88 -1.70 -0.51
C THR A 93 -24.19 -2.83 0.27
N ALA A 94 -23.64 -2.53 1.45
CA ALA A 94 -22.97 -3.53 2.28
C ALA A 94 -23.92 -4.65 2.72
N ARG A 95 -25.19 -4.32 3.09
CA ARG A 95 -26.21 -5.30 3.44
C ARG A 95 -26.57 -6.21 2.26
N THR A 96 -26.68 -5.63 1.07
CA THR A 96 -26.91 -6.39 -0.18
C THR A 96 -25.77 -7.37 -0.41
N LEU A 97 -24.50 -6.92 -0.30
CA LEU A 97 -23.33 -7.78 -0.46
C LEU A 97 -23.27 -8.88 0.60
N GLN A 98 -23.69 -8.59 1.83
CA GLN A 98 -23.79 -9.61 2.88
C GLN A 98 -24.89 -10.63 2.62
N ALA A 99 -26.03 -10.22 2.06
CA ALA A 99 -27.11 -11.13 1.67
C ALA A 99 -26.69 -12.09 0.55
N LEU A 100 -25.69 -11.70 -0.27
CA LEU A 100 -25.03 -12.57 -1.26
C LEU A 100 -23.98 -13.51 -0.65
N ASN A 101 -23.91 -13.62 0.70
CA ASN A 101 -22.97 -14.48 1.41
C ASN A 101 -21.49 -14.19 1.10
N ALA A 102 -21.10 -12.92 0.94
CA ALA A 102 -19.71 -12.54 0.82
C ALA A 102 -18.91 -12.94 2.08
N ASP A 103 -17.78 -13.61 1.91
CA ASP A 103 -16.86 -13.93 3.01
C ASP A 103 -15.84 -12.80 3.23
N ILE A 104 -15.37 -12.18 2.16
CA ILE A 104 -14.37 -11.11 2.20
C ILE A 104 -14.81 -9.96 1.30
N ILE A 105 -14.73 -8.73 1.79
CA ILE A 105 -14.93 -7.50 1.02
C ILE A 105 -13.65 -6.70 0.99
N VAL A 106 -13.07 -6.56 -0.20
CA VAL A 106 -11.92 -5.68 -0.46
C VAL A 106 -12.46 -4.32 -0.88
N MET A 107 -12.33 -3.33 0.00
CA MET A 107 -12.93 -2.03 -0.22
C MET A 107 -11.91 -0.94 -0.55
N ARG A 108 -12.19 -0.16 -1.61
CA ARG A 108 -11.51 1.09 -1.91
C ARG A 108 -12.51 2.23 -2.04
N HIS A 109 -12.28 3.33 -1.30
CA HIS A 109 -13.23 4.45 -1.20
C HIS A 109 -12.51 5.79 -1.13
N SER A 110 -13.17 6.86 -1.62
CA SER A 110 -12.65 8.24 -1.54
C SER A 110 -12.78 8.87 -0.15
N ALA A 111 -13.71 8.39 0.68
CA ALA A 111 -13.88 8.87 2.05
C ALA A 111 -13.02 8.06 3.02
N SER A 112 -12.21 8.76 3.83
CA SER A 112 -11.45 8.18 4.94
C SER A 112 -12.39 7.56 5.97
N GLY A 113 -12.04 6.35 6.49
CA GLY A 113 -12.83 5.62 7.46
C GLY A 113 -13.98 4.77 6.88
N ALA A 114 -14.23 4.79 5.57
CA ALA A 114 -15.30 4.00 4.97
C ALA A 114 -15.16 2.49 5.22
N PRO A 115 -13.97 1.86 5.14
CA PRO A 115 -13.80 0.45 5.52
C PRO A 115 -14.09 0.18 6.99
N HIS A 116 -13.70 1.08 7.90
CA HIS A 116 -14.01 1.00 9.32
C HIS A 116 -15.51 1.07 9.59
N PHE A 117 -16.19 1.98 8.88
CA PHE A 117 -17.64 2.07 8.96
C PHE A 117 -18.32 0.77 8.56
N LEU A 118 -17.93 0.18 7.41
CA LEU A 118 -18.51 -1.09 6.95
C LEU A 118 -18.23 -2.26 7.88
N ALA A 119 -17.03 -2.36 8.43
CA ALA A 119 -16.63 -3.45 9.32
C ALA A 119 -17.53 -3.59 10.56
N ARG A 120 -18.22 -2.51 10.97
CA ARG A 120 -19.16 -2.53 12.10
C ARG A 120 -20.47 -3.26 11.80
N PHE A 121 -20.85 -3.38 10.55
CA PHE A 121 -22.16 -3.90 10.13
C PHE A 121 -22.07 -5.25 9.43
N LEU A 122 -20.86 -5.64 8.97
CA LEU A 122 -20.68 -6.82 8.15
C LEU A 122 -20.20 -8.04 8.96
N ARG A 123 -20.76 -9.19 8.63
CA ARG A 123 -20.21 -10.49 9.06
C ARG A 123 -18.96 -10.84 8.26
N ALA A 124 -18.90 -10.43 7.00
CA ALA A 124 -17.77 -10.60 6.12
C ALA A 124 -16.50 -9.91 6.69
N SER A 125 -15.33 -10.43 6.37
CA SER A 125 -14.06 -9.78 6.63
C SER A 125 -13.87 -8.58 5.69
N VAL A 126 -13.32 -7.48 6.19
CA VAL A 126 -13.08 -6.26 5.39
C VAL A 126 -11.60 -6.00 5.25
N VAL A 127 -11.15 -5.78 4.01
CA VAL A 127 -9.79 -5.35 3.68
C VAL A 127 -9.82 -3.95 3.09
N ASN A 128 -9.10 -3.03 3.72
CA ASN A 128 -8.92 -1.68 3.20
C ASN A 128 -7.91 -1.69 2.04
N ALA A 129 -8.39 -1.43 0.82
CA ALA A 129 -7.58 -1.28 -0.40
C ALA A 129 -7.29 0.20 -0.74
N GLY A 130 -7.43 1.07 0.25
CA GLY A 130 -7.16 2.51 0.21
C GLY A 130 -8.41 3.36 0.42
N ASP A 131 -8.42 4.17 1.48
CA ASP A 131 -9.52 5.05 1.83
C ASP A 131 -9.07 6.52 1.98
N GLY A 132 -9.61 7.40 1.15
CA GLY A 132 -9.31 8.83 1.16
C GLY A 132 -7.81 9.15 1.24
N ALA A 133 -7.42 9.99 2.20
CA ALA A 133 -6.04 10.29 2.58
C ALA A 133 -5.62 9.54 3.87
N HIS A 134 -6.41 8.56 4.32
CA HIS A 134 -6.21 7.87 5.60
C HIS A 134 -5.14 6.78 5.49
N GLU A 135 -5.48 5.58 4.96
CA GLU A 135 -4.53 4.47 4.88
C GLU A 135 -4.69 3.60 3.61
N HIS A 136 -3.62 2.89 3.28
CA HIS A 136 -3.57 1.82 2.27
C HIS A 136 -2.71 0.66 2.81
N PRO A 137 -3.24 -0.15 3.74
CA PRO A 137 -2.46 -1.14 4.49
C PRO A 137 -1.65 -2.08 3.60
N THR A 138 -2.28 -2.66 2.57
CA THR A 138 -1.61 -3.62 1.71
C THR A 138 -0.51 -3.00 0.83
N GLN A 139 -0.52 -1.67 0.63
CA GLN A 139 0.58 -0.98 -0.03
C GLN A 139 1.80 -0.88 0.90
N ALA A 140 1.60 -0.46 2.15
CA ALA A 140 2.71 -0.39 3.11
C ALA A 140 3.30 -1.79 3.40
N LEU A 141 2.46 -2.82 3.49
CA LEU A 141 2.93 -4.20 3.67
C LEU A 141 3.77 -4.68 2.48
N LEU A 142 3.36 -4.39 1.24
CA LEU A 142 4.17 -4.77 0.07
C LEU A 142 5.45 -3.93 -0.05
N ASP A 143 5.43 -2.67 0.37
CA ASP A 143 6.62 -1.82 0.42
C ASP A 143 7.61 -2.39 1.45
N CYS A 144 7.16 -2.69 2.66
CA CYS A 144 7.97 -3.34 3.70
C CYS A 144 8.49 -4.72 3.24
N PHE A 145 7.67 -5.53 2.57
CA PHE A 145 8.09 -6.81 2.03
C PHE A 145 9.20 -6.65 0.99
N THR A 146 9.07 -5.68 0.09
CA THR A 146 10.07 -5.38 -0.95
C THR A 146 11.37 -4.89 -0.33
N ILE A 147 11.31 -4.00 0.66
CA ILE A 147 12.49 -3.53 1.39
C ILE A 147 13.21 -4.70 2.07
N ARG A 148 12.46 -5.52 2.82
CA ARG A 148 13.02 -6.68 3.54
C ARG A 148 13.68 -7.67 2.58
N GLU A 149 13.07 -7.92 1.43
CA GLU A 149 13.62 -8.83 0.42
C GLU A 149 14.95 -8.33 -0.15
N LYS A 150 15.08 -7.03 -0.41
CA LYS A 150 16.28 -6.45 -1.05
C LYS A 150 17.39 -6.11 -0.06
N LYS A 151 17.03 -5.70 1.17
CA LYS A 151 17.98 -5.27 2.21
C LYS A 151 18.21 -6.32 3.31
N GLY A 152 17.47 -7.43 3.31
CA GLY A 152 17.53 -8.47 4.34
C GLY A 152 16.82 -8.11 5.66
N LYS A 153 16.73 -6.83 5.98
CA LYS A 153 16.12 -6.29 7.20
C LYS A 153 15.43 -4.97 6.95
N ILE A 154 14.63 -4.50 7.91
CA ILE A 154 14.03 -3.16 7.91
C ILE A 154 14.58 -2.32 9.06
N ALA A 155 14.75 -2.94 10.23
CA ALA A 155 15.26 -2.26 11.42
C ALA A 155 16.62 -1.57 11.15
N GLY A 156 16.73 -0.30 11.57
CA GLY A 156 17.92 0.51 11.42
C GLY A 156 18.14 1.12 10.03
N LEU A 157 17.33 0.82 9.01
CA LEU A 157 17.43 1.47 7.73
C LEU A 157 16.95 2.94 7.79
N ASN A 158 17.57 3.79 7.00
CA ASN A 158 17.12 5.16 6.72
C ASN A 158 16.18 5.13 5.50
N VAL A 159 14.91 5.42 5.72
CA VAL A 159 13.89 5.42 4.68
C VAL A 159 13.36 6.84 4.48
N THR A 160 13.60 7.40 3.31
CA THR A 160 13.06 8.72 2.95
C THR A 160 11.78 8.55 2.14
N ILE A 161 10.70 9.20 2.57
CA ILE A 161 9.45 9.32 1.82
C ILE A 161 9.38 10.74 1.28
N LEU A 162 9.44 10.88 -0.05
CA LEU A 162 9.57 12.16 -0.74
C LEU A 162 8.34 12.46 -1.60
N GLY A 163 7.69 13.59 -1.36
CA GLY A 163 6.60 14.09 -2.19
C GLY A 163 5.39 14.63 -1.43
N ASP A 164 4.18 14.34 -1.91
CA ASP A 164 2.92 14.74 -1.26
C ASP A 164 2.59 13.82 -0.10
N ILE A 165 2.99 14.20 1.11
CA ILE A 165 2.74 13.43 2.33
C ILE A 165 1.31 13.68 2.86
N LEU A 166 0.85 14.93 2.80
CA LEU A 166 -0.42 15.35 3.42
C LEU A 166 -1.63 14.60 2.85
N TYR A 167 -1.68 14.44 1.53
CA TYR A 167 -2.79 13.78 0.84
C TYR A 167 -2.51 12.31 0.49
N SER A 168 -1.34 11.79 0.87
CA SER A 168 -0.95 10.41 0.57
C SER A 168 -1.32 9.44 1.68
N ARG A 169 -2.33 8.62 1.44
CA ARG A 169 -2.64 7.45 2.28
C ARG A 169 -1.49 6.43 2.34
N VAL A 170 -0.67 6.37 1.28
CA VAL A 170 0.50 5.49 1.24
C VAL A 170 1.58 5.97 2.20
N ALA A 171 1.84 7.29 2.26
CA ALA A 171 2.77 7.86 3.22
C ALA A 171 2.39 7.48 4.66
N ARG A 172 1.12 7.68 5.04
CA ARG A 172 0.65 7.39 6.41
C ARG A 172 0.84 5.92 6.79
N SER A 173 0.40 5.01 5.93
CA SER A 173 0.58 3.58 6.18
C SER A 173 2.06 3.18 6.25
N ASN A 174 2.92 3.74 5.38
CA ASN A 174 4.36 3.48 5.42
C ASN A 174 5.03 4.03 6.67
N ILE A 175 4.66 5.23 7.15
CA ILE A 175 5.18 5.78 8.40
C ILE A 175 4.90 4.80 9.54
N TRP A 176 3.64 4.37 9.72
CA TRP A 176 3.27 3.42 10.77
C TRP A 176 4.00 2.08 10.63
N ALA A 177 4.07 1.50 9.43
CA ALA A 177 4.72 0.21 9.23
C ALA A 177 6.22 0.28 9.50
N LEU A 178 6.90 1.25 8.90
CA LEU A 178 8.36 1.37 8.98
C LEU A 178 8.85 1.73 10.37
N THR A 179 8.18 2.68 11.07
CA THR A 179 8.54 3.04 12.45
C THR A 179 8.35 1.86 13.40
N LYS A 180 7.26 1.11 13.29
CA LYS A 180 7.03 -0.10 14.09
C LYS A 180 8.06 -1.20 13.82
N LEU A 181 8.57 -1.29 12.60
CA LEU A 181 9.62 -2.23 12.23
C LEU A 181 11.05 -1.71 12.50
N GLY A 182 11.17 -0.55 13.17
CA GLY A 182 12.45 -0.01 13.62
C GLY A 182 13.27 0.72 12.56
N ALA A 183 12.68 1.14 11.44
CA ALA A 183 13.33 2.01 10.48
C ALA A 183 13.34 3.48 10.97
N ARG A 184 14.34 4.25 10.55
CA ARG A 184 14.38 5.70 10.71
C ARG A 184 13.72 6.35 9.49
N VAL A 185 12.55 6.95 9.66
CA VAL A 185 11.76 7.53 8.58
C VAL A 185 11.98 9.04 8.49
N THR A 186 12.35 9.52 7.31
CA THR A 186 12.43 10.96 6.99
C THR A 186 11.37 11.30 5.95
N LEU A 187 10.60 12.36 6.21
CA LEU A 187 9.60 12.90 5.28
C LEU A 187 10.15 14.16 4.64
N CYS A 188 10.05 14.26 3.32
CA CYS A 188 10.51 15.42 2.58
C CYS A 188 9.53 15.83 1.48
N GLY A 189 9.42 17.13 1.26
CA GLY A 189 8.59 17.75 0.24
C GLY A 189 8.31 19.22 0.56
N PRO A 190 7.45 19.90 -0.21
CA PRO A 190 7.02 21.27 0.08
C PRO A 190 6.43 21.38 1.49
N ALA A 191 6.74 22.46 2.21
CA ALA A 191 6.26 22.65 3.58
C ALA A 191 4.72 22.61 3.71
N THR A 192 4.02 23.01 2.68
CA THR A 192 2.56 22.93 2.56
C THR A 192 2.03 21.49 2.45
N LEU A 193 2.85 20.58 1.97
CA LEU A 193 2.52 19.15 1.77
C LEU A 193 3.16 18.23 2.83
N VAL A 194 4.08 18.75 3.64
CA VAL A 194 4.77 18.01 4.71
C VAL A 194 4.71 18.78 6.02
N PRO A 195 3.54 18.90 6.65
CA PRO A 195 3.40 19.58 7.95
C PRO A 195 4.25 18.91 9.04
N LYS A 196 4.90 19.72 9.89
CA LYS A 196 5.74 19.24 11.01
C LYS A 196 5.00 18.33 12.01
N VAL A 197 3.65 18.40 12.06
CA VAL A 197 2.86 17.54 12.94
C VAL A 197 3.11 16.04 12.69
N PHE A 198 3.58 15.66 11.51
CA PHE A 198 3.95 14.27 11.22
C PHE A 198 5.11 13.76 12.10
N GLU A 199 5.92 14.61 12.69
CA GLU A 199 6.98 14.22 13.65
C GLU A 199 6.40 13.49 14.87
N GLN A 200 5.13 13.74 15.22
CA GLN A 200 4.41 13.01 16.28
C GLN A 200 4.20 11.53 15.95
N MET A 201 4.36 11.13 14.67
CA MET A 201 4.31 9.73 14.25
C MET A 201 5.68 9.03 14.34
N GLY A 202 6.70 9.67 14.95
CA GLY A 202 8.02 9.08 15.12
C GLY A 202 8.94 9.19 13.92
N CYS A 203 8.71 10.14 13.02
CA CYS A 203 9.53 10.41 11.85
C CYS A 203 10.18 11.81 11.91
N ARG A 204 11.22 12.04 11.11
CA ARG A 204 11.85 13.34 10.91
C ARG A 204 11.18 14.06 9.75
N VAL A 205 11.00 15.37 9.84
CA VAL A 205 10.53 16.22 8.73
C VAL A 205 11.64 17.16 8.28
N THR A 206 11.91 17.20 6.98
CA THR A 206 12.83 18.17 6.36
C THR A 206 12.25 18.69 5.04
N TYR A 207 12.65 19.89 4.65
CA TYR A 207 12.25 20.52 3.39
C TYR A 207 13.40 20.59 2.38
N ASN A 208 14.59 20.10 2.78
CA ASN A 208 15.77 20.00 1.93
C ASN A 208 15.89 18.57 1.40
N VAL A 209 15.75 18.40 0.09
CA VAL A 209 15.81 17.07 -0.55
C VAL A 209 17.20 16.47 -0.43
N ASP A 210 18.25 17.27 -0.62
CA ASP A 210 19.62 16.77 -0.56
C ASP A 210 19.95 16.19 0.81
N ASP A 211 19.56 16.89 1.89
CA ASP A 211 19.67 16.41 3.27
C ASP A 211 18.83 15.17 3.55
N ALA A 212 17.65 15.08 2.91
CA ALA A 212 16.75 13.94 3.09
C ALA A 212 17.27 12.63 2.46
N ILE A 213 18.01 12.73 1.36
CA ILE A 213 18.40 11.55 0.55
C ILE A 213 19.85 11.12 0.75
N GLU A 214 20.73 11.97 1.31
CA GLU A 214 22.17 11.72 1.44
C GLU A 214 22.46 10.37 2.13
N ASP A 215 21.83 10.13 3.28
CA ASP A 215 22.01 8.90 4.06
C ASP A 215 20.91 7.86 3.84
N ALA A 216 20.02 8.06 2.87
CA ALA A 216 18.91 7.16 2.63
C ALA A 216 19.37 5.79 2.10
N ASP A 217 18.87 4.71 2.69
CA ASP A 217 18.98 3.35 2.16
C ASP A 217 17.85 3.04 1.18
N ILE A 218 16.69 3.67 1.40
CA ILE A 218 15.49 3.59 0.56
C ILE A 218 14.93 4.99 0.34
N ILE A 219 14.59 5.31 -0.90
CA ILE A 219 13.86 6.54 -1.26
C ILE A 219 12.53 6.12 -1.87
N ASN A 220 11.44 6.33 -1.13
CA ASN A 220 10.08 6.05 -1.60
C ASN A 220 9.43 7.34 -2.09
N LEU A 221 9.32 7.47 -3.41
CA LEU A 221 8.77 8.65 -4.06
C LEU A 221 7.25 8.60 -4.11
N LEU A 222 6.62 9.73 -3.95
CA LEU A 222 5.17 9.87 -4.01
C LEU A 222 4.76 10.86 -5.10
N ARG A 223 3.75 10.49 -5.86
CA ARG A 223 3.09 11.37 -6.82
C ARG A 223 2.34 12.50 -6.09
N ILE A 224 2.31 13.69 -6.70
CA ILE A 224 1.43 14.76 -6.25
C ILE A 224 -0.03 14.34 -6.50
N GLN A 225 -0.87 14.44 -5.47
CA GLN A 225 -2.28 14.02 -5.50
C GLN A 225 -3.19 15.18 -5.91
N HIS A 226 -3.02 15.73 -7.12
CA HIS A 226 -3.80 16.88 -7.61
C HIS A 226 -5.31 16.68 -7.45
N GLU A 227 -5.80 15.48 -7.68
CA GLU A 227 -7.20 15.11 -7.56
C GLU A 227 -7.78 15.19 -6.14
N ARG A 228 -6.91 15.26 -5.12
CA ARG A 228 -7.29 15.38 -3.70
C ARG A 228 -7.05 16.76 -3.13
N GLN A 229 -6.29 17.60 -3.82
CA GLN A 229 -5.97 18.95 -3.37
C GLN A 229 -7.15 19.89 -3.69
N ARG A 230 -7.65 20.59 -2.66
CA ARG A 230 -8.71 21.59 -2.82
C ARG A 230 -8.18 22.97 -3.25
N LYS A 231 -6.88 23.19 -3.08
CA LYS A 231 -6.16 24.45 -3.41
C LYS A 231 -4.78 24.08 -3.95
N THR A 232 -4.20 24.96 -4.74
CA THR A 232 -2.81 24.86 -5.17
C THR A 232 -1.89 24.94 -3.95
N MET A 233 -1.08 23.91 -3.72
CA MET A 233 -0.22 23.79 -2.54
C MET A 233 1.25 24.17 -2.82
N PHE A 234 1.60 24.44 -4.07
CA PHE A 234 2.90 24.89 -4.54
C PHE A 234 2.72 25.70 -5.85
N PRO A 235 3.65 26.60 -6.20
CA PRO A 235 3.44 27.58 -7.29
C PRO A 235 3.30 26.94 -8.68
N SER A 236 4.11 25.94 -9.02
CA SER A 236 4.06 25.26 -10.32
C SER A 236 4.67 23.87 -10.28
N ILE A 237 4.31 23.02 -11.26
CA ILE A 237 4.94 21.70 -11.43
C ILE A 237 6.43 21.83 -11.71
N GLY A 238 6.84 22.83 -12.52
CA GLY A 238 8.26 23.08 -12.83
C GLY A 238 9.08 23.42 -11.58
N GLU A 239 8.53 24.24 -10.68
CA GLU A 239 9.17 24.55 -9.40
C GLU A 239 9.23 23.33 -8.50
N TYR A 240 8.15 22.54 -8.40
CA TYR A 240 8.17 21.29 -7.67
C TYR A 240 9.25 20.34 -8.19
N THR A 241 9.34 20.13 -9.50
CA THR A 241 10.35 19.27 -10.13
C THR A 241 11.77 19.74 -9.83
N SER A 242 12.01 21.05 -9.96
CA SER A 242 13.31 21.65 -9.67
C SER A 242 13.74 21.49 -8.22
N LEU A 243 12.81 21.68 -7.26
CA LEU A 243 13.11 21.67 -5.83
C LEU A 243 13.03 20.26 -5.22
N PHE A 244 12.10 19.40 -5.68
CA PHE A 244 11.75 18.13 -5.03
C PHE A 244 11.83 16.89 -5.93
N GLY A 245 12.01 17.04 -7.26
CA GLY A 245 12.17 15.90 -8.16
C GLY A 245 13.47 15.15 -7.92
N LEU A 246 13.44 13.80 -7.96
CA LEU A 246 14.64 12.98 -7.93
C LEU A 246 15.27 12.93 -9.31
N THR A 247 16.31 13.78 -9.51
CA THR A 247 17.09 13.88 -10.73
C THR A 247 18.34 13.00 -10.67
N LYS A 248 19.00 12.75 -11.83
CA LYS A 248 20.29 12.07 -11.89
C LYS A 248 21.36 12.73 -11.00
N ALA A 249 21.42 14.06 -10.99
CA ALA A 249 22.37 14.80 -10.17
C ALA A 249 22.16 14.56 -8.68
N ARG A 250 20.88 14.51 -8.22
CA ARG A 250 20.54 14.17 -6.83
C ARG A 250 20.82 12.70 -6.53
N LEU A 251 20.48 11.79 -7.44
CA LEU A 251 20.75 10.37 -7.26
C LEU A 251 22.26 10.08 -7.08
N ALA A 252 23.12 10.83 -7.76
CA ALA A 252 24.58 10.69 -7.62
C ALA A 252 25.10 11.08 -6.22
N ARG A 253 24.31 11.84 -5.45
CA ARG A 253 24.65 12.26 -4.07
C ARG A 253 24.12 11.31 -3.00
N THR A 254 23.33 10.30 -3.37
CA THR A 254 22.85 9.28 -2.44
C THR A 254 23.88 8.17 -2.29
N LYS A 255 23.69 7.31 -1.27
CA LYS A 255 24.47 6.08 -1.16
C LYS A 255 24.41 5.27 -2.48
N PRO A 256 25.51 4.67 -2.94
CA PRO A 256 25.51 3.84 -4.16
C PRO A 256 24.47 2.73 -4.16
N GLU A 257 24.21 2.12 -2.98
CA GLU A 257 23.28 1.04 -2.75
C GLU A 257 21.86 1.50 -2.39
N ALA A 258 21.58 2.81 -2.36
CA ALA A 258 20.22 3.32 -2.09
C ALA A 258 19.26 2.85 -3.19
N LEU A 259 18.08 2.36 -2.81
CA LEU A 259 17.08 1.82 -3.72
C LEU A 259 15.87 2.75 -3.81
N ILE A 260 15.26 2.77 -5.00
CA ILE A 260 14.19 3.68 -5.33
C ILE A 260 12.88 2.91 -5.42
N MET A 261 11.84 3.44 -4.75
CA MET A 261 10.50 2.88 -4.73
C MET A 261 9.47 3.92 -5.16
N HIS A 262 8.34 3.46 -5.69
CA HIS A 262 7.21 4.32 -6.03
C HIS A 262 5.92 3.48 -6.10
N PRO A 263 4.84 3.83 -5.38
CA PRO A 263 3.59 3.04 -5.37
C PRO A 263 2.81 3.14 -6.69
N GLY A 264 3.24 4.03 -7.59
CA GLY A 264 2.58 4.30 -8.88
C GLY A 264 1.18 4.94 -8.76
N PRO A 265 0.69 5.54 -9.86
CA PRO A 265 1.37 5.77 -11.15
C PRO A 265 2.50 6.78 -11.03
N ILE A 266 3.47 6.71 -11.93
CA ILE A 266 4.60 7.63 -11.98
C ILE A 266 4.26 8.78 -12.94
N ASN A 267 4.57 10.02 -12.55
CA ASN A 267 4.63 11.16 -13.46
C ASN A 267 6.11 11.38 -13.84
N ARG A 268 6.54 10.73 -14.90
CA ARG A 268 7.93 10.81 -15.38
C ARG A 268 8.31 12.26 -15.70
N GLY A 269 9.47 12.69 -15.23
CA GLY A 269 9.95 14.07 -15.39
C GLY A 269 9.34 15.05 -14.38
N VAL A 270 8.54 14.59 -13.42
CA VAL A 270 8.01 15.41 -12.33
C VAL A 270 8.65 15.00 -11.01
N GLU A 271 8.21 13.91 -10.38
CA GLU A 271 8.80 13.44 -9.14
C GLU A 271 10.05 12.57 -9.32
N ILE A 272 10.27 12.04 -10.54
CA ILE A 272 11.40 11.16 -10.87
C ILE A 272 11.77 11.25 -12.34
N ASP A 273 13.06 11.32 -12.64
CA ASP A 273 13.57 11.20 -14.00
C ASP A 273 13.29 9.80 -14.57
N SER A 274 12.93 9.73 -15.87
CA SER A 274 12.57 8.48 -16.54
C SER A 274 13.65 7.41 -16.42
N GLU A 275 14.92 7.81 -16.59
CA GLU A 275 16.04 6.88 -16.53
C GLU A 275 16.27 6.29 -15.13
N ILE A 276 15.92 7.03 -14.07
CA ILE A 276 15.99 6.53 -12.69
C ILE A 276 14.89 5.49 -12.45
N ALA A 277 13.67 5.77 -12.93
CA ALA A 277 12.55 4.84 -12.81
C ALA A 277 12.83 3.49 -13.48
N ASP A 278 13.63 3.46 -14.52
CA ASP A 278 13.99 2.26 -15.28
C ASP A 278 15.40 1.73 -14.94
N SER A 279 16.07 2.29 -13.94
CA SER A 279 17.41 1.89 -13.50
C SER A 279 17.42 0.58 -12.69
N ASN A 280 18.60 -0.01 -12.53
CA ASN A 280 18.82 -1.17 -11.66
C ASN A 280 18.63 -0.88 -10.16
N ARG A 281 18.54 0.39 -9.76
CA ARG A 281 18.20 0.83 -8.39
C ARG A 281 16.71 0.93 -8.15
N SER A 282 15.88 0.82 -9.20
CA SER A 282 14.42 0.93 -9.12
C SER A 282 13.79 -0.40 -8.72
N LEU A 283 12.95 -0.37 -7.68
CA LEU A 283 12.17 -1.52 -7.20
C LEU A 283 10.68 -1.46 -7.59
N ILE A 284 10.32 -0.57 -8.51
CA ILE A 284 8.92 -0.30 -8.85
C ILE A 284 8.20 -1.55 -9.38
N LEU A 285 8.87 -2.35 -10.22
CA LEU A 285 8.30 -3.59 -10.73
C LEU A 285 8.35 -4.72 -9.70
N ASP A 286 9.37 -4.75 -8.83
CA ASP A 286 9.41 -5.66 -7.68
C ASP A 286 8.20 -5.41 -6.75
N GLN A 287 7.85 -4.14 -6.48
CA GLN A 287 6.66 -3.79 -5.68
C GLN A 287 5.37 -4.35 -6.31
N VAL A 288 5.24 -4.31 -7.63
CA VAL A 288 4.07 -4.89 -8.33
C VAL A 288 3.99 -6.40 -8.12
N THR A 289 5.11 -7.10 -8.33
CA THR A 289 5.19 -8.55 -8.15
C THR A 289 4.94 -8.95 -6.69
N ASN A 290 5.58 -8.26 -5.75
CA ASN A 290 5.45 -8.50 -4.32
C ASN A 290 4.05 -8.18 -3.80
N GLY A 291 3.39 -7.21 -4.44
CA GLY A 291 2.01 -6.86 -4.12
C GLY A 291 1.02 -8.00 -4.27
N LEU A 292 1.24 -8.90 -5.23
CA LEU A 292 0.41 -10.07 -5.39
C LEU A 292 0.57 -11.05 -4.23
N ALA A 293 1.81 -11.36 -3.85
CA ALA A 293 2.10 -12.29 -2.75
C ALA A 293 1.57 -11.76 -1.40
N VAL A 294 1.73 -10.46 -1.14
CA VAL A 294 1.21 -9.81 0.08
C VAL A 294 -0.33 -9.85 0.11
N ARG A 295 -1.01 -9.61 -1.02
CA ARG A 295 -2.48 -9.68 -1.06
C ARG A 295 -3.00 -11.11 -0.90
N MET A 296 -2.29 -12.10 -1.44
CA MET A 296 -2.59 -13.51 -1.14
C MET A 296 -2.44 -13.80 0.35
N ALA A 297 -1.36 -13.36 0.99
CA ALA A 297 -1.14 -13.53 2.43
C ALA A 297 -2.24 -12.88 3.27
N VAL A 298 -2.62 -11.65 2.93
CA VAL A 298 -3.70 -10.93 3.64
C VAL A 298 -5.03 -11.67 3.52
N LEU A 299 -5.44 -12.05 2.30
CA LEU A 299 -6.71 -12.76 2.09
C LEU A 299 -6.73 -14.11 2.81
N PHE A 300 -5.60 -14.83 2.81
CA PHE A 300 -5.45 -16.09 3.53
C PHE A 300 -5.58 -15.92 5.06
N LEU A 301 -4.82 -14.99 5.63
CA LEU A 301 -4.80 -14.75 7.07
C LEU A 301 -6.14 -14.30 7.63
N ILE A 302 -6.82 -13.34 6.98
CA ILE A 302 -8.13 -12.86 7.44
C ILE A 302 -9.25 -13.90 7.31
N ASN A 303 -9.04 -14.95 6.53
CA ASN A 303 -9.97 -16.08 6.39
C ASN A 303 -9.65 -17.23 7.37
N GLY A 304 -8.81 -17.01 8.37
CA GLY A 304 -8.48 -17.98 9.40
C GLY A 304 -7.19 -18.76 9.18
N GLY A 305 -6.39 -18.42 8.18
CA GLY A 305 -5.05 -18.97 8.00
C GLY A 305 -4.13 -18.62 9.16
N LYS A 306 -3.31 -19.55 9.60
CA LYS A 306 -2.49 -19.39 10.83
C LYS A 306 -1.07 -18.85 10.55
N GLY A 307 -0.64 -18.82 9.29
CA GLY A 307 0.65 -18.28 8.93
C GLY A 307 1.39 -19.09 7.85
N PRO A 308 2.70 -18.82 7.65
CA PRO A 308 3.47 -19.36 6.51
C PRO A 308 3.57 -20.89 6.48
N GLN A 309 3.48 -21.56 7.62
CA GLN A 309 3.62 -23.02 7.72
C GLN A 309 2.47 -23.77 7.02
N GLU A 310 1.25 -23.21 7.03
CA GLU A 310 0.09 -23.80 6.33
C GLU A 310 0.14 -23.59 4.80
N VAL A 311 0.91 -22.61 4.32
CA VAL A 311 1.08 -22.36 2.88
C VAL A 311 2.04 -23.35 2.24
N ALA A 312 2.98 -23.85 3.02
CA ALA A 312 4.01 -24.78 2.58
C ALA A 312 3.51 -26.25 2.49
N ALA A 313 2.47 -26.58 3.23
CA ALA A 313 1.78 -27.88 3.22
C ALA A 313 0.81 -27.98 2.04
#